data_07f5e8c4b5111c6698ce1b5eb8a0bec3
#
_entry.id   07f5e8c4b5111c6698ce1b5eb8a0bec3
#
_cell.length_a   1.000
_cell.length_b   1.000
_cell.length_c   1.000
_cell.angle_alpha   90.00
_cell.angle_beta   90.00
_cell.angle_gamma   90.00
#
_symmetry.space_group_name_H-M   'P 1'
#
loop_
_entity.id
_entity.type
_entity.pdbx_description
1 polymer ?
#
loop_
_entity_poly.entity_id
_entity_poly.type
_entity_poly.pdbx_seq_one_letter_code
_entity_poly.pdbx_strand_id
1 'polypeptide(L)'
;MLRRLLLLSLLAMLGACAIPERVTPIPVRALNVKTDCSYRDETGTSGMLKLDVATARVRIFEAKINYPQHGICHFALRDFRQTKEMPAIELSQLNGSCIVRMWEQGTRVTVAFQQCEKMCSGSAYDQ
;
A
#
# COMPACT_ATOMS: atom_id res chain seq x y z
N MET A 1 -58.80 18.67 -5.94
CA MET A 1 -58.30 17.32 -6.29
C MET A 1 -56.98 17.35 -6.99
N LEU A 2 -56.77 18.15 -8.02
CA LEU A 2 -55.47 18.25 -8.71
C LEU A 2 -54.29 18.69 -7.80
N ARG A 3 -54.58 19.58 -6.87
CA ARG A 3 -53.53 20.10 -5.94
C ARG A 3 -53.05 19.06 -4.91
N ARG A 4 -53.89 18.12 -4.54
CA ARG A 4 -53.55 17.00 -3.64
C ARG A 4 -52.75 15.88 -4.36
N LEU A 5 -53.06 15.67 -5.64
CA LEU A 5 -52.33 14.73 -6.50
C LEU A 5 -50.93 15.20 -6.82
N LEU A 6 -50.74 16.53 -7.05
CA LEU A 6 -49.47 17.16 -7.26
C LEU A 6 -48.55 17.07 -6.01
N LEU A 7 -49.14 17.25 -4.81
CA LEU A 7 -48.38 17.12 -3.56
C LEU A 7 -47.92 15.70 -3.27
N LEU A 8 -48.76 14.73 -3.61
CA LEU A 8 -48.42 13.30 -3.46
C LEU A 8 -47.33 12.86 -4.43
N SER A 9 -47.29 13.39 -5.66
CA SER A 9 -46.25 13.07 -6.62
C SER A 9 -44.89 13.73 -6.27
N LEU A 10 -44.91 14.90 -5.62
CA LEU A 10 -43.71 15.56 -5.14
C LEU A 10 -43.04 14.82 -3.97
N LEU A 11 -43.86 14.22 -3.08
CA LEU A 11 -43.32 13.42 -1.97
C LEU A 11 -42.69 12.10 -2.43
N ALA A 12 -43.17 11.53 -3.54
CA ALA A 12 -42.59 10.31 -4.11
C ALA A 12 -41.23 10.52 -4.74
N MET A 13 -40.91 11.74 -5.22
CA MET A 13 -39.61 12.05 -5.79
C MET A 13 -38.50 12.27 -4.75
N LEU A 14 -38.85 12.67 -3.52
CA LEU A 14 -37.87 12.88 -2.45
C LEU A 14 -37.31 11.57 -1.88
N GLY A 15 -37.99 10.45 -2.06
CA GLY A 15 -37.50 9.13 -1.62
C GLY A 15 -36.45 8.51 -2.55
N ALA A 16 -36.34 8.97 -3.81
CA ALA A 16 -35.42 8.39 -4.79
C ALA A 16 -33.94 8.79 -4.58
N CYS A 17 -33.69 9.86 -3.84
CA CYS A 17 -32.32 10.36 -3.58
C CYS A 17 -31.68 9.76 -2.31
N ALA A 18 -32.39 8.90 -1.59
CA ALA A 18 -31.97 8.37 -0.28
C ALA A 18 -31.52 6.91 -0.31
N ILE A 19 -31.15 6.38 -1.50
CA ILE A 19 -30.62 5.01 -1.60
C ILE A 19 -29.14 5.06 -1.19
N PRO A 20 -28.74 4.46 -0.04
CA PRO A 20 -27.34 4.43 0.33
C PRO A 20 -26.55 3.59 -0.67
N GLU A 21 -25.44 4.12 -1.16
CA GLU A 21 -24.49 3.33 -1.92
C GLU A 21 -24.03 2.15 -1.06
N ARG A 22 -24.25 0.95 -1.56
CA ARG A 22 -23.71 -0.24 -0.92
C ARG A 22 -22.22 -0.32 -1.26
N VAL A 23 -21.39 0.19 -0.37
CA VAL A 23 -19.95 -0.10 -0.42
C VAL A 23 -19.75 -1.52 0.07
N THR A 24 -19.41 -2.42 -0.84
CA THR A 24 -18.99 -3.77 -0.45
C THR A 24 -17.58 -3.66 0.13
N PRO A 25 -17.38 -3.95 1.43
CA PRO A 25 -16.05 -3.92 2.01
C PRO A 25 -15.17 -4.97 1.31
N ILE A 26 -13.93 -4.57 0.95
CA ILE A 26 -12.93 -5.49 0.42
C ILE A 26 -12.55 -6.43 1.57
N PRO A 27 -12.74 -7.75 1.43
CA PRO A 27 -12.39 -8.68 2.50
C PRO A 27 -10.88 -8.62 2.75
N VAL A 28 -10.51 -8.46 4.03
CA VAL A 28 -9.11 -8.51 4.46
C VAL A 28 -8.72 -9.98 4.54
N ARG A 29 -7.65 -10.33 3.84
CA ARG A 29 -7.11 -11.69 3.83
C ARG A 29 -5.60 -11.67 4.01
N ALA A 30 -5.05 -12.79 4.45
CA ALA A 30 -3.61 -12.97 4.56
C ALA A 30 -2.94 -12.79 3.19
N LEU A 31 -1.90 -11.97 3.13
CA LEU A 31 -1.17 -11.70 1.90
C LEU A 31 -0.38 -12.94 1.47
N ASN A 32 -0.50 -13.29 0.20
CA ASN A 32 0.34 -14.27 -0.47
C ASN A 32 0.86 -13.65 -1.77
N VAL A 33 2.16 -13.50 -1.87
CA VAL A 33 2.81 -12.93 -3.05
C VAL A 33 4.22 -13.48 -3.20
N LYS A 34 4.61 -13.74 -4.44
CA LYS A 34 5.98 -14.07 -4.79
C LYS A 34 6.34 -13.30 -6.05
N THR A 35 7.31 -12.41 -5.96
CA THR A 35 7.72 -11.58 -7.09
C THR A 35 9.21 -11.28 -7.04
N ASP A 36 9.78 -11.15 -8.22
CA ASP A 36 11.13 -10.65 -8.46
C ASP A 36 11.02 -9.72 -9.66
N CYS A 37 11.03 -8.43 -9.40
CA CYS A 37 10.82 -7.42 -10.43
C CYS A 37 11.81 -6.28 -10.34
N SER A 38 12.01 -5.61 -11.46
CA SER A 38 12.82 -4.41 -11.56
C SER A 38 12.16 -3.41 -12.47
N TYR A 39 12.49 -2.14 -12.29
CA TYR A 39 11.99 -1.07 -13.12
C TYR A 39 13.05 0.01 -13.33
N ARG A 40 12.86 0.79 -14.38
CA ARG A 40 13.59 2.04 -14.63
C ARG A 40 12.60 3.04 -15.22
N ASP A 41 12.59 4.25 -14.69
CA ASP A 41 11.73 5.31 -15.18
C ASP A 41 12.49 6.28 -16.11
N GLU A 42 11.77 7.30 -16.58
CA GLU A 42 12.30 8.30 -17.51
C GLU A 42 13.41 9.17 -16.90
N THR A 43 13.43 9.33 -15.58
CA THR A 43 14.45 10.11 -14.86
C THR A 43 15.72 9.32 -14.63
N GLY A 44 15.75 8.04 -15.00
CA GLY A 44 16.86 7.13 -14.72
C GLY A 44 16.80 6.50 -13.33
N THR A 45 15.78 6.82 -12.52
CA THR A 45 15.52 6.12 -11.26
C THR A 45 15.23 4.67 -11.56
N SER A 46 15.91 3.77 -10.89
CA SER A 46 15.74 2.32 -11.06
C SER A 46 15.51 1.65 -9.72
N GLY A 47 14.85 0.53 -9.76
CA GLY A 47 14.59 -0.24 -8.55
C GLY A 47 14.48 -1.72 -8.82
N MET A 48 14.65 -2.50 -7.77
CA MET A 48 14.41 -3.93 -7.75
C MET A 48 13.67 -4.30 -6.46
N LEU A 49 12.84 -5.31 -6.55
CA LEU A 49 12.12 -5.88 -5.42
C LEU A 49 12.10 -7.40 -5.54
N LYS A 50 12.58 -8.07 -4.50
CA LYS A 50 12.37 -9.51 -4.29
C LYS A 50 11.48 -9.67 -3.07
N LEU A 51 10.36 -10.32 -3.26
CA LEU A 51 9.36 -10.49 -2.20
C LEU A 51 8.77 -11.89 -2.26
N ASP A 52 8.78 -12.58 -1.13
CA ASP A 52 8.07 -13.84 -0.93
C ASP A 52 7.33 -13.76 0.40
N VAL A 53 6.01 -13.75 0.33
CA VAL A 53 5.11 -13.72 1.48
C VAL A 53 4.15 -14.89 1.37
N ALA A 54 4.14 -15.73 2.38
CA ALA A 54 3.25 -16.88 2.45
C ALA A 54 2.37 -16.74 3.70
N THR A 55 1.05 -16.65 3.48
CA THR A 55 0.04 -16.52 4.53
C THR A 55 0.44 -15.43 5.53
N ALA A 56 0.66 -14.22 5.00
CA ALA A 56 1.07 -13.01 5.72
C ALA A 56 2.44 -13.07 6.41
N ARG A 57 3.21 -14.13 6.23
CA ARG A 57 4.56 -14.24 6.78
C ARG A 57 5.60 -13.94 5.71
N VAL A 58 6.41 -12.91 5.93
CA VAL A 58 7.47 -12.50 5.01
C VAL A 58 8.65 -13.47 5.12
N ARG A 59 8.99 -14.09 4.02
CA ARG A 59 10.12 -15.02 3.90
C ARG A 59 11.32 -14.41 3.21
N ILE A 60 11.07 -13.60 2.18
CA ILE A 60 12.09 -12.87 1.42
C ILE A 60 11.59 -11.45 1.26
N PHE A 61 12.43 -10.51 1.58
CA PHE A 61 12.22 -9.09 1.29
C PHE A 61 13.56 -8.44 1.04
N GLU A 62 13.74 -7.93 -0.15
CA GLU A 62 14.86 -7.07 -0.53
C GLU A 62 14.35 -6.04 -1.51
N ALA A 63 14.59 -4.78 -1.22
CA ALA A 63 14.26 -3.67 -2.09
C ALA A 63 15.48 -2.76 -2.24
N LYS A 64 15.75 -2.33 -3.45
CA LYS A 64 16.83 -1.40 -3.75
C LYS A 64 16.34 -0.38 -4.75
N ILE A 65 16.51 0.89 -4.42
CA ILE A 65 16.09 2.00 -5.27
C ILE A 65 17.31 2.88 -5.50
N ASN A 66 17.66 3.09 -6.75
CA ASN A 66 18.75 3.96 -7.16
C ASN A 66 18.20 5.27 -7.72
N TYR A 67 18.49 6.36 -7.04
CA TYR A 67 18.18 7.72 -7.48
C TYR A 67 19.46 8.34 -8.04
N PRO A 68 19.62 8.47 -9.38
CA PRO A 68 20.84 8.98 -9.98
C PRO A 68 21.24 10.32 -9.37
N GLN A 69 22.51 10.46 -8.98
CA GLN A 69 23.10 11.64 -8.35
C GLN A 69 22.62 11.95 -6.92
N HIS A 70 21.63 11.23 -6.40
CA HIS A 70 21.10 11.44 -5.06
C HIS A 70 21.46 10.34 -4.08
N GLY A 71 21.60 9.11 -4.54
CA GLY A 71 21.98 7.98 -3.71
C GLY A 71 21.09 6.75 -3.91
N ILE A 72 21.24 5.81 -3.01
CA ILE A 72 20.59 4.50 -3.06
C ILE A 72 19.87 4.25 -1.73
N CYS A 73 18.65 3.75 -1.81
CA CYS A 73 17.94 3.16 -0.67
C CYS A 73 18.00 1.63 -0.79
N HIS A 74 18.38 0.96 0.29
CA HIS A 74 18.48 -0.50 0.31
C HIS A 74 17.84 -1.05 1.58
N PHE A 75 16.94 -2.02 1.39
CA PHE A 75 16.20 -2.69 2.44
C PHE A 75 16.41 -4.20 2.33
N ALA A 76 16.70 -4.85 3.43
CA ALA A 76 16.85 -6.30 3.48
C ALA A 76 16.14 -6.86 4.73
N LEU A 77 15.48 -8.00 4.59
CA LEU A 77 14.67 -8.59 5.67
C LEU A 77 15.46 -8.79 6.97
N ARG A 78 16.75 -9.11 6.88
CA ARG A 78 17.62 -9.32 8.05
C ARG A 78 17.71 -8.12 9.00
N ASP A 79 17.42 -6.91 8.49
CA ASP A 79 17.46 -5.66 9.28
C ASP A 79 16.14 -5.36 9.97
N PHE A 80 15.14 -6.22 9.80
CA PHE A 80 13.77 -6.01 10.27
C PHE A 80 13.25 -7.20 11.06
N ARG A 81 12.22 -6.93 11.85
CA ARG A 81 11.36 -7.93 12.49
C ARG A 81 9.92 -7.71 12.07
N GLN A 82 9.23 -8.76 11.69
CA GLN A 82 7.81 -8.65 11.39
C GLN A 82 7.00 -8.47 12.68
N THR A 83 6.25 -7.38 12.77
CA THR A 83 5.49 -6.99 13.96
C THR A 83 3.98 -7.11 13.77
N LYS A 84 3.50 -7.15 12.52
CA LYS A 84 2.08 -7.36 12.20
C LYS A 84 1.94 -8.22 10.95
N GLU A 85 0.84 -8.98 10.90
CA GLU A 85 0.43 -9.80 9.76
C GLU A 85 -0.82 -9.24 9.08
N MET A 86 -1.76 -8.70 9.87
CA MET A 86 -3.07 -8.24 9.43
C MET A 86 -3.46 -6.94 10.13
N PRO A 87 -4.19 -6.03 9.52
CA PRO A 87 -4.70 -6.01 8.14
C PRO A 87 -3.60 -5.71 7.11
N ALA A 88 -2.47 -5.17 7.52
CA ALA A 88 -1.27 -4.97 6.72
C ALA A 88 -0.09 -5.62 7.42
N ILE A 89 0.84 -6.14 6.63
CA ILE A 89 2.13 -6.59 7.15
C ILE A 89 2.92 -5.38 7.61
N GLU A 90 3.58 -5.50 8.75
CA GLU A 90 4.50 -4.48 9.25
C GLU A 90 5.84 -5.12 9.59
N LEU A 91 6.90 -4.53 9.03
CA LEU A 91 8.29 -4.83 9.38
C LEU A 91 8.88 -3.65 10.11
N SER A 92 9.40 -3.86 11.29
CA SER A 92 10.06 -2.83 12.08
C SER A 92 11.56 -3.03 12.09
N GLN A 93 12.32 -1.97 11.85
CA GLN A 93 13.77 -2.02 11.87
C GLN A 93 14.28 -2.44 13.25
N LEU A 94 15.25 -3.37 13.29
CA LEU A 94 15.79 -3.90 14.54
C LEU A 94 16.51 -2.83 15.37
N ASN A 95 17.28 -1.96 14.72
CA ASN A 95 18.09 -0.93 15.37
C ASN A 95 17.81 0.45 14.79
N GLY A 96 16.55 0.83 14.72
CA GLY A 96 16.17 2.13 14.16
C GLY A 96 14.66 2.30 14.10
N SER A 97 14.24 3.33 13.37
CA SER A 97 12.85 3.76 13.30
C SER A 97 12.14 3.42 11.97
N CYS A 98 12.85 2.80 11.03
CA CYS A 98 12.26 2.45 9.73
C CYS A 98 11.16 1.42 9.88
N ILE A 99 10.01 1.70 9.27
CA ILE A 99 8.86 0.81 9.22
C ILE A 99 8.50 0.59 7.77
N VAL A 100 8.34 -0.68 7.39
CA VAL A 100 7.88 -1.10 6.07
C VAL A 100 6.51 -1.74 6.22
N ARG A 101 5.54 -1.27 5.45
CA ARG A 101 4.18 -1.83 5.42
C ARG A 101 3.87 -2.38 4.05
N MET A 102 3.14 -3.49 4.01
CA MET A 102 2.75 -4.17 2.78
C MET A 102 1.28 -4.57 2.86
N TRP A 103 0.53 -4.32 1.79
CA TRP A 103 -0.87 -4.74 1.69
C TRP A 103 -1.30 -4.89 0.25
N GLU A 104 -2.36 -5.67 0.05
CA GLU A 104 -3.02 -5.76 -1.24
C GLU A 104 -3.86 -4.51 -1.52
N GLN A 105 -3.77 -4.02 -2.73
CA GLN A 105 -4.58 -2.92 -3.23
C GLN A 105 -5.10 -3.30 -4.63
N GLY A 106 -6.29 -3.91 -4.66
CA GLY A 106 -6.83 -4.52 -5.87
C GLY A 106 -5.94 -5.69 -6.34
N THR A 107 -5.41 -5.59 -7.55
CA THR A 107 -4.50 -6.59 -8.14
C THR A 107 -3.02 -6.30 -7.88
N ARG A 108 -2.72 -5.29 -7.06
CA ARG A 108 -1.36 -4.84 -6.76
C ARG A 108 -1.04 -5.05 -5.30
N VAL A 109 0.24 -5.19 -5.01
CA VAL A 109 0.78 -5.12 -3.65
C VAL A 109 1.48 -3.78 -3.51
N THR A 110 1.11 -3.03 -2.48
CA THR A 110 1.76 -1.78 -2.13
C THR A 110 2.76 -2.03 -1.03
N VAL A 111 3.96 -1.50 -1.20
CA VAL A 111 5.02 -1.48 -0.19
C VAL A 111 5.30 -0.02 0.15
N ALA A 112 5.12 0.36 1.40
CA ALA A 112 5.30 1.72 1.87
C ALA A 112 6.38 1.80 2.93
N PHE A 113 7.12 2.89 2.93
CA PHE A 113 8.24 3.14 3.82
C PHE A 113 7.99 4.37 4.67
N GLN A 114 8.28 4.29 5.97
CA GLN A 114 8.13 5.38 6.91
C GLN A 114 9.37 5.49 7.79
N GLN A 115 9.92 6.71 7.89
CA GLN A 115 11.09 7.01 8.73
C GLN A 115 12.31 6.13 8.40
N CYS A 116 12.58 5.97 7.11
CA CYS A 116 13.63 5.08 6.61
C CYS A 116 14.87 5.81 6.09
N GLU A 117 15.13 7.03 6.53
CA GLU A 117 16.24 7.85 6.07
C GLU A 117 17.60 7.15 6.19
N LYS A 118 17.79 6.39 7.26
CA LYS A 118 19.05 5.66 7.51
C LYS A 118 19.26 4.47 6.59
N MET A 119 18.23 4.03 5.87
CA MET A 119 18.35 2.96 4.87
C MET A 119 18.82 3.50 3.53
N CYS A 120 18.98 4.81 3.42
CA CYS A 120 19.33 5.50 2.19
C CYS A 120 20.66 6.27 2.34
N SER A 121 21.42 6.33 1.26
CA SER A 121 22.62 7.16 1.16
C SER A 121 22.32 8.52 0.53
N GLY A 122 23.16 9.51 0.79
CA GLY A 122 23.05 10.86 0.21
C GLY A 122 21.70 11.51 0.51
N SER A 123 21.07 12.08 -0.52
CA SER A 123 19.75 12.70 -0.45
C SER A 123 18.64 11.83 -1.06
N ALA A 124 18.86 10.51 -1.20
CA ALA A 124 17.95 9.62 -1.89
C ALA A 124 16.54 9.58 -1.24
N TYR A 125 16.46 9.68 0.08
CA TYR A 125 15.18 9.63 0.78
C TYR A 125 14.27 10.84 0.52
N ASP A 126 14.85 11.95 0.11
CA ASP A 126 14.11 13.21 -0.13
C ASP A 126 13.54 13.30 -1.56
N GLN A 127 13.59 12.24 -2.37
CA GLN A 127 13.16 12.20 -3.78
C GLN A 127 11.74 11.69 -4.00
#